data_b1d6bf2724be60422727877015a2182e
#
_entry.id   b1d6bf2724be60422727877015a2182e
#
_cell.length_a   1.000
_cell.length_b   1.000
_cell.length_c   1.000
_cell.angle_alpha   90.00
_cell.angle_beta   90.00
_cell.angle_gamma   90.00
#
_symmetry.space_group_name_H-M   'P 1'
#
loop_
_entity.id
_entity.type
_entity.pdbx_description
1 polymer ?
#
loop_
_entity_poly.entity_id
_entity_poly.type
_entity_poly.pdbx_seq_one_letter_code
_entity_poly.pdbx_strand_id
1 'polypeptide(L)'
;MDLQLNTKTAIVTAATAGIGLAIARTLAQEGVAVTITGRDHEKLAAAVATIEAEAKGASVTGVLADVSTVEGVAALTAQQPETDILINNLGFYEATPFAEITDEAWLRMFDVNVMSGVRLSRHYFPQMLTKNWGRVIFISSEVGAFTPPDMVHYGMSKSAQLAVARGMAELTKGTGVTVNSVLPSATRSEGIMEYLRQTAPQPGMTDAQIEANFFASYRPSSLLARMIDATEIASMVALLASPLGAASNGAAVRVEGGTYRSIL
;
A
#
# COMPACT_ATOMS: atom_id res chain seq x y z
N MET A 1 -12.55 -11.54 -15.70
CA MET A 1 -13.52 -11.57 -14.58
C MET A 1 -14.00 -10.14 -14.42
N ASP A 2 -15.29 -9.90 -14.36
CA ASP A 2 -15.83 -8.56 -14.06
C ASP A 2 -15.79 -8.37 -12.54
N LEU A 3 -15.00 -7.41 -12.07
CA LEU A 3 -14.87 -7.09 -10.65
C LEU A 3 -16.02 -6.25 -10.10
N GLN A 4 -16.96 -5.83 -10.93
CA GLN A 4 -18.14 -5.03 -10.54
C GLN A 4 -17.77 -3.73 -9.81
N LEU A 5 -16.69 -3.10 -10.23
CA LEU A 5 -16.14 -1.86 -9.64
C LEU A 5 -16.58 -0.60 -10.40
N ASN A 6 -17.17 -0.76 -11.57
CA ASN A 6 -17.67 0.36 -12.35
C ASN A 6 -18.60 1.24 -11.49
N THR A 7 -18.47 2.56 -11.61
CA THR A 7 -19.19 3.58 -10.81
C THR A 7 -18.71 3.76 -9.37
N LYS A 8 -17.71 3.03 -8.90
CA LYS A 8 -17.11 3.24 -7.59
C LYS A 8 -16.08 4.37 -7.61
N THR A 9 -15.84 4.94 -6.43
CA THR A 9 -14.78 5.94 -6.21
C THR A 9 -13.69 5.35 -5.32
N ALA A 10 -12.44 5.69 -5.59
CA ALA A 10 -11.30 5.25 -4.78
C ALA A 10 -10.33 6.39 -4.49
N ILE A 11 -9.75 6.36 -3.30
CA ILE A 11 -8.58 7.15 -2.94
C ILE A 11 -7.40 6.20 -2.75
N VAL A 12 -6.28 6.47 -3.45
CA VAL A 12 -5.03 5.74 -3.29
C VAL A 12 -3.94 6.72 -2.82
N THR A 13 -3.44 6.53 -1.60
CA THR A 13 -2.44 7.44 -1.03
C THR A 13 -1.03 7.13 -1.51
N ALA A 14 -0.19 8.18 -1.69
CA ALA A 14 1.20 8.07 -2.16
C ALA A 14 1.31 7.24 -3.46
N ALA A 15 0.47 7.57 -4.46
CA ALA A 15 0.30 6.77 -5.67
C ALA A 15 1.00 7.35 -6.91
N THR A 16 2.08 8.11 -6.71
CA THR A 16 2.87 8.66 -7.82
C THR A 16 3.88 7.66 -8.42
N ALA A 17 4.10 6.52 -7.78
CA ALA A 17 5.01 5.46 -8.23
C ALA A 17 4.69 4.11 -7.57
N GLY A 18 5.38 3.06 -8.01
CA GLY A 18 5.42 1.74 -7.36
C GLY A 18 4.04 1.10 -7.17
N ILE A 19 3.82 0.51 -5.98
CA ILE A 19 2.59 -0.22 -5.64
C ILE A 19 1.36 0.68 -5.75
N GLY A 20 1.42 1.90 -5.22
CA GLY A 20 0.30 2.84 -5.25
C GLY A 20 -0.13 3.20 -6.66
N LEU A 21 0.81 3.48 -7.56
CA LEU A 21 0.53 3.77 -8.96
C LEU A 21 -0.08 2.56 -9.67
N ALA A 22 0.45 1.36 -9.43
CA ALA A 22 -0.09 0.14 -10.02
C ALA A 22 -1.53 -0.13 -9.54
N ILE A 23 -1.82 0.07 -8.25
CA ILE A 23 -3.18 -0.06 -7.70
C ILE A 23 -4.12 0.95 -8.34
N ALA A 24 -3.72 2.23 -8.40
CA ALA A 24 -4.55 3.29 -8.96
C ALA A 24 -4.87 3.01 -10.44
N ARG A 25 -3.87 2.58 -11.22
CA ARG A 25 -4.02 2.18 -12.62
C ARG A 25 -4.98 0.99 -12.78
N THR A 26 -4.80 -0.06 -11.99
CA THR A 26 -5.66 -1.25 -12.06
C THR A 26 -7.10 -0.92 -11.72
N LEU A 27 -7.35 -0.13 -10.66
CA LEU A 27 -8.70 0.31 -10.31
C LEU A 27 -9.33 1.20 -11.41
N ALA A 28 -8.54 2.09 -12.00
CA ALA A 28 -9.01 2.91 -13.12
C ALA A 28 -9.39 2.08 -14.36
N GLN A 29 -8.64 1.02 -14.67
CA GLN A 29 -8.93 0.07 -15.75
C GLN A 29 -10.23 -0.72 -15.49
N GLU A 30 -10.59 -0.93 -14.22
CA GLU A 30 -11.86 -1.56 -13.79
C GLU A 30 -13.04 -0.55 -13.71
N GLY A 31 -12.85 0.69 -14.19
CA GLY A 31 -13.90 1.72 -14.27
C GLY A 31 -14.12 2.51 -12.99
N VAL A 32 -13.20 2.44 -12.03
CA VAL A 32 -13.25 3.22 -10.80
C VAL A 32 -12.83 4.66 -11.07
N ALA A 33 -13.54 5.65 -10.53
CA ALA A 33 -13.06 7.02 -10.46
C ALA A 33 -11.99 7.14 -9.36
N VAL A 34 -10.72 7.37 -9.75
CA VAL A 34 -9.59 7.26 -8.84
C VAL A 34 -9.03 8.63 -8.49
N THR A 35 -8.91 8.90 -7.20
CA THR A 35 -8.13 10.03 -6.67
C THR A 35 -6.80 9.51 -6.14
N ILE A 36 -5.70 10.09 -6.62
CA ILE A 36 -4.36 9.78 -6.13
C ILE A 36 -3.76 10.94 -5.38
N THR A 37 -2.93 10.66 -4.37
CA THR A 37 -2.19 11.71 -3.66
C THR A 37 -0.69 11.62 -3.90
N GLY A 38 -0.04 12.77 -3.89
CA GLY A 38 1.41 12.94 -3.92
C GLY A 38 1.79 14.28 -3.33
N ARG A 39 3.05 14.44 -2.94
CA ARG A 39 3.60 15.69 -2.36
C ARG A 39 4.49 16.47 -3.34
N ASP A 40 4.68 15.95 -4.53
CA ASP A 40 5.45 16.55 -5.61
C ASP A 40 4.50 16.74 -6.79
N HIS A 41 4.38 17.99 -7.24
CA HIS A 41 3.42 18.38 -8.28
C HIS A 41 3.73 17.70 -9.63
N GLU A 42 5.00 17.66 -10.03
CA GLU A 42 5.39 17.11 -11.33
C GLU A 42 5.17 15.60 -11.39
N LYS A 43 5.60 14.89 -10.33
CA LYS A 43 5.38 13.43 -10.21
C LYS A 43 3.90 13.10 -10.15
N LEU A 44 3.10 13.92 -9.47
CA LEU A 44 1.65 13.72 -9.39
C LEU A 44 0.99 13.89 -10.75
N ALA A 45 1.32 14.96 -11.46
CA ALA A 45 0.81 15.22 -12.81
C ALA A 45 1.21 14.11 -13.79
N ALA A 46 2.46 13.66 -13.75
CA ALA A 46 2.95 12.56 -14.58
C ALA A 46 2.21 11.24 -14.27
N ALA A 47 1.93 10.95 -12.98
CA ALA A 47 1.20 9.77 -12.59
C ALA A 47 -0.26 9.80 -13.09
N VAL A 48 -0.94 10.93 -12.95
CA VAL A 48 -2.30 11.14 -13.51
C VAL A 48 -2.30 10.87 -15.02
N ALA A 49 -1.40 11.52 -15.76
CA ALA A 49 -1.29 11.35 -17.21
C ALA A 49 -1.02 9.87 -17.60
N THR A 50 -0.18 9.17 -16.84
CA THR A 50 0.12 7.75 -17.06
C THR A 50 -1.14 6.90 -16.91
N ILE A 51 -1.91 7.12 -15.83
CA ILE A 51 -3.12 6.34 -15.58
C ILE A 51 -4.17 6.61 -16.68
N GLU A 52 -4.39 7.86 -17.05
CA GLU A 52 -5.34 8.25 -18.10
C GLU A 52 -4.98 7.68 -19.49
N ALA A 53 -3.68 7.61 -19.80
CA ALA A 53 -3.21 7.03 -21.06
C ALA A 53 -3.47 5.53 -21.15
N GLU A 54 -3.35 4.82 -20.03
CA GLU A 54 -3.49 3.34 -19.95
C GLU A 54 -4.92 2.89 -19.66
N ALA A 55 -5.72 3.70 -18.97
CA ALA A 55 -7.12 3.44 -18.67
C ALA A 55 -8.02 4.43 -19.40
N LYS A 56 -8.20 4.22 -20.71
CA LYS A 56 -8.94 5.15 -21.57
C LYS A 56 -10.35 5.42 -21.06
N GLY A 57 -10.68 6.69 -20.86
CA GLY A 57 -11.98 7.13 -20.37
C GLY A 57 -12.12 7.07 -18.83
N ALA A 58 -11.09 6.69 -18.11
CA ALA A 58 -11.10 6.73 -16.65
C ALA A 58 -11.13 8.17 -16.12
N SER A 59 -11.82 8.36 -14.99
CA SER A 59 -11.79 9.61 -14.24
C SER A 59 -10.65 9.53 -13.21
N VAL A 60 -9.60 10.34 -13.40
CA VAL A 60 -8.44 10.37 -12.51
C VAL A 60 -8.23 11.77 -11.96
N THR A 61 -8.08 11.91 -10.67
CA THR A 61 -7.83 13.19 -10.00
C THR A 61 -6.53 13.11 -9.19
N GLY A 62 -5.66 14.08 -9.35
CA GLY A 62 -4.47 14.25 -8.55
C GLY A 62 -4.70 15.28 -7.44
N VAL A 63 -4.50 14.94 -6.18
CA VAL A 63 -4.53 15.86 -5.05
C VAL A 63 -3.12 16.03 -4.47
N LEU A 64 -2.59 17.25 -4.56
CA LEU A 64 -1.29 17.59 -3.98
C LEU A 64 -1.45 17.70 -2.46
N ALA A 65 -1.05 16.65 -1.76
CA ALA A 65 -1.18 16.59 -0.29
C ALA A 65 -0.13 15.64 0.31
N ASP A 66 0.50 16.06 1.38
CA ASP A 66 1.28 15.18 2.25
C ASP A 66 0.38 14.61 3.34
N VAL A 67 -0.23 13.46 3.04
CA VAL A 67 -1.17 12.81 3.97
C VAL A 67 -0.49 12.16 5.19
N SER A 68 0.82 12.32 5.37
CA SER A 68 1.47 12.03 6.65
C SER A 68 1.14 13.11 7.70
N THR A 69 0.74 14.31 7.27
CA THR A 69 0.42 15.45 8.14
C THR A 69 -1.09 15.64 8.31
N VAL A 70 -1.47 16.33 9.39
CA VAL A 70 -2.88 16.67 9.66
C VAL A 70 -3.41 17.63 8.58
N GLU A 71 -2.58 18.58 8.17
CA GLU A 71 -2.91 19.59 7.14
C GLU A 71 -3.11 18.94 5.78
N GLY A 72 -2.26 17.99 5.40
CA GLY A 72 -2.39 17.25 4.15
C GLY A 72 -3.64 16.35 4.13
N VAL A 73 -3.98 15.73 5.26
CA VAL A 73 -5.25 15.00 5.38
C VAL A 73 -6.44 15.95 5.24
N ALA A 74 -6.41 17.13 5.88
CA ALA A 74 -7.47 18.13 5.76
C ALA A 74 -7.62 18.63 4.31
N ALA A 75 -6.50 18.87 3.60
CA ALA A 75 -6.51 19.29 2.21
C ALA A 75 -7.12 18.21 1.29
N LEU A 76 -6.82 16.92 1.51
CA LEU A 76 -7.42 15.83 0.76
C LEU A 76 -8.92 15.71 1.03
N THR A 77 -9.33 15.69 2.30
CA THR A 77 -10.73 15.49 2.68
C THR A 77 -11.64 16.67 2.29
N ALA A 78 -11.08 17.87 2.18
CA ALA A 78 -11.81 19.03 1.65
C ALA A 78 -12.08 18.93 0.14
N GLN A 79 -11.14 18.36 -0.64
CA GLN A 79 -11.29 18.19 -2.09
C GLN A 79 -12.04 16.90 -2.45
N GLN A 80 -11.88 15.87 -1.65
CA GLN A 80 -12.50 14.56 -1.82
C GLN A 80 -13.18 14.15 -0.50
N PRO A 81 -14.39 14.68 -0.21
CA PRO A 81 -15.03 14.48 1.09
C PRO A 81 -15.55 13.06 1.32
N GLU A 82 -15.78 12.29 0.26
CA GLU A 82 -16.31 10.92 0.30
C GLU A 82 -15.52 9.99 -0.61
N THR A 83 -15.51 8.72 -0.27
CA THR A 83 -14.98 7.65 -1.14
C THR A 83 -15.63 6.32 -0.81
N ASP A 84 -15.73 5.44 -1.79
CA ASP A 84 -16.17 4.05 -1.60
C ASP A 84 -15.00 3.14 -1.20
N ILE A 85 -13.81 3.42 -1.71
CA ILE A 85 -12.60 2.59 -1.53
C ILE A 85 -11.47 3.49 -1.01
N LEU A 86 -10.89 3.13 0.13
CA LEU A 86 -9.71 3.79 0.68
C LEU A 86 -8.52 2.84 0.70
N ILE A 87 -7.48 3.16 -0.07
CA ILE A 87 -6.21 2.43 -0.08
C ILE A 87 -5.17 3.24 0.68
N ASN A 88 -4.89 2.83 1.91
CA ASN A 88 -3.85 3.38 2.76
C ASN A 88 -2.50 2.79 2.33
N ASN A 89 -1.89 3.38 1.30
CA ASN A 89 -0.63 2.89 0.73
C ASN A 89 0.59 3.70 1.20
N LEU A 90 0.41 4.92 1.75
CA LEU A 90 1.54 5.71 2.23
C LEU A 90 2.38 4.93 3.24
N GLY A 91 3.68 4.94 3.03
CA GLY A 91 4.66 4.40 3.96
C GLY A 91 6.08 4.59 3.46
N PHE A 92 7.01 4.54 4.39
CA PHE A 92 8.43 4.46 4.09
C PHE A 92 9.07 3.38 4.96
N TYR A 93 10.23 2.92 4.56
CA TYR A 93 11.03 1.94 5.28
C TYR A 93 12.44 2.46 5.49
N GLU A 94 13.06 1.99 6.53
CA GLU A 94 14.43 2.31 6.88
C GLU A 94 15.05 1.08 7.56
N ALA A 95 16.27 0.74 7.18
CA ALA A 95 17.05 -0.30 7.85
C ALA A 95 18.09 0.38 8.74
N THR A 96 17.99 0.18 10.05
CA THR A 96 18.87 0.82 11.05
C THR A 96 19.13 -0.17 12.19
N PRO A 97 20.37 -0.32 12.65
CA PRO A 97 20.68 -1.11 13.84
C PRO A 97 19.83 -0.66 15.04
N PHE A 98 19.27 -1.60 15.78
CA PHE A 98 18.32 -1.30 16.86
C PHE A 98 18.83 -0.23 17.85
N ALA A 99 20.10 -0.32 18.25
CA ALA A 99 20.69 0.63 19.21
C ALA A 99 20.90 2.05 18.66
N GLU A 100 20.78 2.24 17.35
CA GLU A 100 20.98 3.52 16.67
C GLU A 100 19.65 4.20 16.30
N ILE A 101 18.51 3.52 16.50
CA ILE A 101 17.18 4.09 16.21
C ILE A 101 16.82 5.09 17.31
N THR A 102 16.76 6.37 16.95
CA THR A 102 16.39 7.44 17.90
C THR A 102 14.88 7.45 18.18
N ASP A 103 14.46 8.06 19.29
CA ASP A 103 13.05 8.23 19.62
C ASP A 103 12.29 8.99 18.52
N GLU A 104 12.92 10.00 17.91
CA GLU A 104 12.36 10.75 16.79
C GLU A 104 12.13 9.87 15.55
N ALA A 105 13.06 8.95 15.26
CA ALA A 105 12.91 7.99 14.17
C ALA A 105 11.74 7.01 14.42
N TRP A 106 11.59 6.52 15.67
CA TRP A 106 10.43 5.72 16.08
C TRP A 106 9.12 6.47 15.90
N LEU A 107 9.03 7.69 16.41
CA LEU A 107 7.81 8.52 16.33
C LEU A 107 7.47 8.87 14.89
N ARG A 108 8.47 9.25 14.08
CA ARG A 108 8.29 9.54 12.66
C ARG A 108 7.79 8.31 11.90
N MET A 109 8.37 7.13 12.14
CA MET A 109 7.96 5.88 11.51
C MET A 109 6.49 5.57 11.84
N PHE A 110 6.10 5.73 13.10
CA PHE A 110 4.72 5.53 13.54
C PHE A 110 3.77 6.58 12.92
N ASP A 111 4.14 7.85 12.96
CA ASP A 111 3.27 8.94 12.47
C ASP A 111 3.01 8.81 10.96
N VAL A 112 4.06 8.57 10.17
CA VAL A 112 3.91 8.43 8.72
C VAL A 112 3.21 7.13 8.34
N ASN A 113 3.65 5.98 8.84
CA ASN A 113 3.16 4.69 8.37
C ASN A 113 1.80 4.31 8.98
N VAL A 114 1.54 4.70 10.23
CA VAL A 114 0.33 4.28 10.95
C VAL A 114 -0.71 5.41 10.99
N MET A 115 -0.30 6.58 11.52
CA MET A 115 -1.25 7.67 11.78
C MET A 115 -1.83 8.26 10.49
N SER A 116 -1.12 8.23 9.37
CA SER A 116 -1.68 8.64 8.07
C SER A 116 -2.95 7.85 7.74
N GLY A 117 -2.88 6.52 7.79
CA GLY A 117 -4.02 5.64 7.53
C GLY A 117 -5.11 5.76 8.59
N VAL A 118 -4.74 5.94 9.87
CA VAL A 118 -5.70 6.17 10.97
C VAL A 118 -6.48 7.47 10.76
N ARG A 119 -5.81 8.58 10.40
CA ARG A 119 -6.47 9.87 10.17
C ARG A 119 -7.47 9.81 9.01
N LEU A 120 -7.06 9.22 7.89
CA LEU A 120 -7.94 9.05 6.72
C LEU A 120 -9.10 8.10 7.02
N SER A 121 -8.82 6.97 7.64
CA SER A 121 -9.87 6.02 8.01
C SER A 121 -10.86 6.62 8.99
N ARG A 122 -10.44 7.45 9.94
CA ARG A 122 -11.32 8.16 10.87
C ARG A 122 -12.30 9.07 10.15
N HIS A 123 -11.92 9.63 8.99
CA HIS A 123 -12.80 10.49 8.20
C HIS A 123 -13.76 9.67 7.33
N TYR A 124 -13.26 8.70 6.56
CA TYR A 124 -14.06 8.00 5.55
C TYR A 124 -14.86 6.80 6.07
N PHE A 125 -14.31 6.05 7.02
CA PHE A 125 -14.92 4.82 7.50
C PHE A 125 -16.32 4.97 8.11
N PRO A 126 -16.63 5.99 8.94
CA PRO A 126 -17.98 6.20 9.44
C PRO A 126 -19.02 6.43 8.33
N GLN A 127 -18.62 7.10 7.25
CA GLN A 127 -19.49 7.36 6.09
C GLN A 127 -19.76 6.05 5.33
N MET A 128 -18.74 5.17 5.18
CA MET A 128 -18.90 3.84 4.59
C MET A 128 -19.88 2.98 5.39
N LEU A 129 -19.79 3.01 6.72
CA LEU A 129 -20.75 2.31 7.60
C LEU A 129 -22.18 2.83 7.41
N THR A 130 -22.37 4.14 7.32
CA THR A 130 -23.67 4.76 7.07
C THR A 130 -24.25 4.37 5.71
N LYS A 131 -23.40 4.33 4.66
CA LYS A 131 -23.78 3.89 3.31
C LYS A 131 -24.00 2.37 3.23
N ASN A 132 -23.62 1.62 4.24
CA ASN A 132 -23.58 0.16 4.28
C ASN A 132 -22.77 -0.44 3.13
N TRP A 133 -21.74 0.27 2.66
CA TRP A 133 -20.78 -0.18 1.66
C TRP A 133 -19.46 0.58 1.78
N GLY A 134 -18.37 -0.14 1.72
CA GLY A 134 -17.04 0.46 1.71
C GLY A 134 -15.93 -0.58 1.75
N ARG A 135 -14.75 -0.17 1.29
CA ARG A 135 -13.52 -0.98 1.31
C ARG A 135 -12.38 -0.15 1.88
N VAL A 136 -11.80 -0.60 2.96
CA VAL A 136 -10.58 -0.02 3.50
C VAL A 136 -9.47 -1.06 3.41
N ILE A 137 -8.38 -0.72 2.73
CA ILE A 137 -7.24 -1.62 2.55
C ILE A 137 -5.96 -0.92 2.99
N PHE A 138 -5.24 -1.55 3.91
CA PHE A 138 -3.91 -1.10 4.32
C PHE A 138 -2.84 -1.88 3.55
N ILE A 139 -1.93 -1.17 2.89
CA ILE A 139 -0.74 -1.78 2.31
C ILE A 139 0.32 -1.86 3.40
N SER A 140 0.32 -3.01 4.07
CA SER A 140 1.29 -3.32 5.12
C SER A 140 2.59 -3.87 4.50
N SER A 141 3.11 -4.97 5.02
CA SER A 141 4.28 -5.69 4.52
C SER A 141 4.35 -7.05 5.21
N GLU A 142 5.05 -8.02 4.60
CA GLU A 142 5.44 -9.27 5.28
C GLU A 142 6.25 -8.99 6.56
N VAL A 143 6.97 -7.87 6.58
CA VAL A 143 7.77 -7.44 7.75
C VAL A 143 6.89 -7.15 8.97
N GLY A 144 5.62 -6.83 8.79
CA GLY A 144 4.65 -6.71 9.88
C GLY A 144 4.30 -8.05 10.56
N ALA A 145 4.49 -9.17 9.87
CA ALA A 145 4.30 -10.52 10.40
C ALA A 145 5.63 -11.20 10.77
N PHE A 146 6.71 -10.80 10.10
CA PHE A 146 8.06 -11.31 10.32
C PHE A 146 9.06 -10.15 10.26
N THR A 147 9.43 -9.60 11.42
CA THR A 147 10.29 -8.41 11.52
C THR A 147 11.78 -8.78 11.46
N PRO A 148 12.55 -8.38 10.44
CA PRO A 148 13.99 -8.54 10.41
C PRO A 148 14.67 -7.69 11.50
N PRO A 149 15.85 -8.11 12.02
CA PRO A 149 16.51 -7.45 13.14
C PRO A 149 17.00 -6.02 12.85
N ASP A 150 17.21 -5.69 11.59
CA ASP A 150 17.63 -4.37 11.10
C ASP A 150 16.47 -3.45 10.71
N MET A 151 15.21 -3.92 10.85
CA MET A 151 14.00 -3.18 10.47
C MET A 151 12.96 -3.13 11.60
N VAL A 152 13.41 -3.09 12.87
CA VAL A 152 12.52 -3.27 14.03
C VAL A 152 11.42 -2.20 14.10
N HIS A 153 11.75 -0.91 13.93
CA HIS A 153 10.76 0.18 13.97
C HIS A 153 9.83 0.16 12.74
N TYR A 154 10.35 -0.23 11.57
CA TYR A 154 9.50 -0.44 10.39
C TYR A 154 8.55 -1.62 10.61
N GLY A 155 9.05 -2.76 11.08
CA GLY A 155 8.22 -3.94 11.39
C GLY A 155 7.13 -3.61 12.41
N MET A 156 7.47 -2.88 13.48
CA MET A 156 6.49 -2.37 14.44
C MET A 156 5.38 -1.58 13.76
N SER A 157 5.74 -0.63 12.87
CA SER A 157 4.75 0.19 12.19
C SER A 157 3.81 -0.64 11.30
N LYS A 158 4.35 -1.64 10.61
CA LYS A 158 3.57 -2.55 9.75
C LYS A 158 2.70 -3.52 10.56
N SER A 159 3.17 -4.01 11.71
CA SER A 159 2.35 -4.77 12.65
C SER A 159 1.21 -3.92 13.23
N ALA A 160 1.48 -2.65 13.56
CA ALA A 160 0.46 -1.73 14.02
C ALA A 160 -0.65 -1.50 12.98
N GLN A 161 -0.32 -1.41 11.68
CA GLN A 161 -1.32 -1.35 10.60
C GLN A 161 -2.22 -2.60 10.60
N LEU A 162 -1.66 -3.81 10.81
CA LEU A 162 -2.46 -5.04 10.89
C LEU A 162 -3.44 -4.99 12.07
N ALA A 163 -2.97 -4.54 13.24
CA ALA A 163 -3.80 -4.41 14.43
C ALA A 163 -4.92 -3.38 14.23
N VAL A 164 -4.63 -2.21 13.64
CA VAL A 164 -5.62 -1.18 13.31
C VAL A 164 -6.68 -1.74 12.35
N ALA A 165 -6.24 -2.35 11.24
CA ALA A 165 -7.15 -2.92 10.25
C ALA A 165 -8.05 -4.01 10.86
N ARG A 166 -7.47 -4.91 11.67
CA ARG A 166 -8.24 -5.96 12.35
C ARG A 166 -9.25 -5.40 13.33
N GLY A 167 -8.86 -4.41 14.15
CA GLY A 167 -9.77 -3.75 15.09
C GLY A 167 -10.91 -3.01 14.39
N MET A 168 -10.61 -2.33 13.28
CA MET A 168 -11.65 -1.67 12.46
C MET A 168 -12.62 -2.68 11.84
N ALA A 169 -12.14 -3.84 11.40
CA ALA A 169 -12.99 -4.89 10.83
C ALA A 169 -14.05 -5.39 11.83
N GLU A 170 -13.75 -5.45 13.13
CA GLU A 170 -14.75 -5.82 14.16
C GLU A 170 -15.95 -4.85 14.19
N LEU A 171 -15.72 -3.60 13.83
CA LEU A 171 -16.78 -2.56 13.79
C LEU A 171 -17.71 -2.70 12.58
N THR A 172 -17.36 -3.55 11.60
CA THR A 172 -18.14 -3.76 10.37
C THR A 172 -19.21 -4.85 10.48
N LYS A 173 -19.35 -5.48 11.65
CA LYS A 173 -20.25 -6.62 11.83
C LYS A 173 -21.69 -6.31 11.37
N GLY A 174 -22.20 -7.13 10.46
CA GLY A 174 -23.54 -6.98 9.91
C GLY A 174 -23.70 -5.90 8.83
N THR A 175 -22.59 -5.36 8.33
CA THR A 175 -22.58 -4.35 7.25
C THR A 175 -21.96 -4.90 5.95
N GLY A 176 -22.11 -4.12 4.87
CA GLY A 176 -21.44 -4.39 3.59
C GLY A 176 -20.00 -3.84 3.49
N VAL A 177 -19.41 -3.35 4.61
CA VAL A 177 -18.07 -2.78 4.66
C VAL A 177 -17.04 -3.85 5.00
N THR A 178 -15.86 -3.79 4.36
CA THR A 178 -14.72 -4.65 4.75
C THR A 178 -13.45 -3.84 4.98
N VAL A 179 -12.63 -4.32 5.91
CA VAL A 179 -11.32 -3.75 6.22
C VAL A 179 -10.28 -4.87 6.18
N ASN A 180 -9.28 -4.76 5.30
CA ASN A 180 -8.24 -5.76 5.13
C ASN A 180 -6.86 -5.12 5.08
N SER A 181 -5.83 -5.94 5.27
CA SER A 181 -4.45 -5.58 5.00
C SER A 181 -3.87 -6.48 3.90
N VAL A 182 -3.04 -5.91 3.03
CA VAL A 182 -2.24 -6.65 2.06
C VAL A 182 -0.79 -6.58 2.50
N LEU A 183 -0.09 -7.71 2.45
CA LEU A 183 1.29 -7.87 2.91
C LEU A 183 2.20 -8.19 1.71
N PRO A 184 2.70 -7.16 0.99
CA PRO A 184 3.73 -7.36 -0.02
C PRO A 184 5.07 -7.74 0.60
N SER A 185 5.93 -8.39 -0.20
CA SER A 185 7.38 -8.49 0.03
C SER A 185 8.14 -7.56 -0.93
N ALA A 186 9.40 -7.86 -1.16
CA ALA A 186 10.27 -7.10 -2.06
C ALA A 186 9.60 -6.93 -3.43
N THR A 187 9.21 -5.71 -3.73
CA THR A 187 8.46 -5.34 -4.94
C THR A 187 9.33 -4.51 -5.85
N ARG A 188 9.34 -4.86 -7.13
CA ARG A 188 10.13 -4.18 -8.15
C ARG A 188 9.70 -2.73 -8.27
N SER A 189 10.64 -1.83 -8.04
CA SER A 189 10.52 -0.40 -8.32
C SER A 189 11.88 0.14 -8.74
N GLU A 190 11.89 1.28 -9.42
CA GLU A 190 13.14 1.93 -9.81
C GLU A 190 14.02 2.22 -8.59
N GLY A 191 13.42 2.71 -7.49
CA GLY A 191 14.14 3.05 -6.27
C GLY A 191 14.80 1.84 -5.60
N ILE A 192 14.14 0.68 -5.52
CA ILE A 192 14.75 -0.51 -4.94
C ILE A 192 15.87 -1.05 -5.83
N MET A 193 15.68 -1.04 -7.15
CA MET A 193 16.71 -1.52 -8.08
C MET A 193 17.94 -0.61 -8.06
N GLU A 194 17.75 0.70 -8.00
CA GLU A 194 18.86 1.65 -7.87
C GLU A 194 19.63 1.44 -6.55
N TYR A 195 18.92 1.32 -5.43
CA TYR A 195 19.56 0.99 -4.14
C TYR A 195 20.36 -0.32 -4.20
N LEU A 196 19.81 -1.37 -4.80
CA LEU A 196 20.48 -2.65 -4.92
C LEU A 196 21.70 -2.60 -5.86
N ARG A 197 21.66 -1.79 -6.93
CA ARG A 197 22.85 -1.56 -7.77
C ARG A 197 23.96 -0.87 -7.00
N GLN A 198 23.64 0.15 -6.18
CA GLN A 198 24.61 0.88 -5.36
C GLN A 198 25.23 0.02 -4.25
N THR A 199 24.48 -0.96 -3.75
CA THR A 199 24.92 -1.88 -2.68
C THR A 199 25.33 -3.26 -3.20
N ALA A 200 25.48 -3.42 -4.51
CA ALA A 200 25.87 -4.69 -5.13
C ALA A 200 27.22 -5.18 -4.59
N PRO A 201 27.36 -6.48 -4.25
CA PRO A 201 28.58 -7.00 -3.64
C PRO A 201 29.79 -6.98 -4.57
N GLN A 202 29.58 -6.89 -5.89
CA GLN A 202 30.64 -6.83 -6.89
C GLN A 202 30.27 -5.82 -7.99
N PRO A 203 31.25 -5.00 -8.47
CA PRO A 203 31.05 -4.12 -9.62
C PRO A 203 30.70 -4.93 -10.89
N GLY A 204 29.82 -4.36 -11.71
CA GLY A 204 29.49 -4.93 -13.03
C GLY A 204 28.48 -6.08 -13.02
N MET A 205 27.85 -6.38 -11.88
CA MET A 205 26.74 -7.33 -11.85
C MET A 205 25.54 -6.81 -12.66
N THR A 206 24.91 -7.71 -13.40
CA THR A 206 23.63 -7.42 -14.07
C THR A 206 22.49 -7.35 -13.05
N ASP A 207 21.38 -6.68 -13.40
CA ASP A 207 20.20 -6.60 -12.54
C ASP A 207 19.70 -7.99 -12.11
N ALA A 208 19.74 -8.97 -12.99
CA ALA A 208 19.36 -10.35 -12.68
C ALA A 208 20.29 -11.01 -11.64
N GLN A 209 21.59 -10.75 -11.71
CA GLN A 209 22.56 -11.25 -10.73
C GLN A 209 22.39 -10.55 -9.38
N ILE A 210 22.12 -9.23 -9.38
CA ILE A 210 21.85 -8.44 -8.18
C ILE A 210 20.59 -8.96 -7.49
N GLU A 211 19.52 -9.17 -8.25
CA GLU A 211 18.26 -9.72 -7.74
C GLU A 211 18.44 -11.13 -7.16
N ALA A 212 19.12 -12.02 -7.88
CA ALA A 212 19.42 -13.37 -7.40
C ALA A 212 20.23 -13.36 -6.10
N ASN A 213 21.23 -12.48 -6.00
CA ASN A 213 22.03 -12.30 -4.79
C ASN A 213 21.19 -11.75 -3.63
N PHE A 214 20.30 -10.79 -3.89
CA PHE A 214 19.39 -10.26 -2.88
C PHE A 214 18.52 -11.37 -2.28
N PHE A 215 17.89 -12.21 -3.11
CA PHE A 215 17.05 -13.29 -2.60
C PHE A 215 17.87 -14.36 -1.88
N ALA A 216 19.04 -14.72 -2.37
CA ALA A 216 19.91 -15.70 -1.69
C ALA A 216 20.38 -15.22 -0.31
N SER A 217 20.66 -13.91 -0.17
CA SER A 217 21.28 -13.36 1.05
C SER A 217 20.25 -12.82 2.05
N TYR A 218 19.23 -12.12 1.58
CA TYR A 218 18.28 -11.38 2.45
C TYR A 218 16.88 -11.98 2.52
N ARG A 219 16.49 -12.81 1.54
CA ARG A 219 15.16 -13.45 1.48
C ARG A 219 15.26 -14.93 1.06
N PRO A 220 16.11 -15.73 1.74
CA PRO A 220 16.35 -17.14 1.34
C PRO A 220 15.13 -18.04 1.50
N SER A 221 14.08 -17.57 2.21
CA SER A 221 12.83 -18.30 2.36
C SER A 221 11.83 -18.04 1.23
N SER A 222 12.06 -17.05 0.37
CA SER A 222 11.14 -16.73 -0.72
C SER A 222 10.99 -17.91 -1.68
N LEU A 223 9.77 -18.35 -1.90
CA LEU A 223 9.49 -19.42 -2.86
C LEU A 223 9.50 -18.92 -4.30
N LEU A 224 9.19 -17.63 -4.52
CA LEU A 224 9.29 -17.00 -5.83
C LEU A 224 10.75 -16.74 -6.24
N ALA A 225 11.62 -16.46 -5.29
CA ALA A 225 13.03 -16.10 -5.51
C ALA A 225 13.24 -15.00 -6.58
N ARG A 226 12.28 -14.10 -6.70
CA ARG A 226 12.29 -12.90 -7.56
C ARG A 226 11.51 -11.76 -6.92
N MET A 227 11.73 -10.55 -7.39
CA MET A 227 10.88 -9.42 -7.02
C MET A 227 9.45 -9.63 -7.52
N ILE A 228 8.50 -9.18 -6.71
CA ILE A 228 7.08 -9.14 -7.06
C ILE A 228 6.86 -7.93 -7.95
N ASP A 229 6.12 -8.08 -9.04
CA ASP A 229 5.68 -6.93 -9.81
C ASP A 229 4.53 -6.22 -9.11
N ALA A 230 4.54 -4.88 -9.14
CA ALA A 230 3.51 -4.10 -8.47
C ALA A 230 2.09 -4.42 -8.97
N THR A 231 1.95 -4.90 -10.21
CA THR A 231 0.70 -5.37 -10.80
C THR A 231 0.15 -6.65 -10.15
N GLU A 232 1.02 -7.54 -9.65
CA GLU A 232 0.59 -8.74 -8.93
C GLU A 232 -0.09 -8.35 -7.59
N ILE A 233 0.45 -7.32 -6.92
CA ILE A 233 -0.15 -6.76 -5.71
C ILE A 233 -1.45 -6.02 -6.04
N ALA A 234 -1.44 -5.20 -7.09
CA ALA A 234 -2.60 -4.41 -7.51
C ALA A 234 -3.79 -5.30 -7.87
N SER A 235 -3.56 -6.45 -8.51
CA SER A 235 -4.61 -7.44 -8.84
C SER A 235 -5.30 -7.97 -7.59
N MET A 236 -4.54 -8.30 -6.55
CA MET A 236 -5.11 -8.73 -5.26
C MET A 236 -5.89 -7.61 -4.57
N VAL A 237 -5.35 -6.38 -4.60
CA VAL A 237 -6.03 -5.20 -4.04
C VAL A 237 -7.35 -4.94 -4.77
N ALA A 238 -7.38 -5.01 -6.09
CA ALA A 238 -8.60 -4.84 -6.88
C ALA A 238 -9.66 -5.90 -6.55
N LEU A 239 -9.26 -7.17 -6.38
CA LEU A 239 -10.16 -8.23 -5.92
C LEU A 239 -10.74 -7.92 -4.53
N LEU A 240 -9.91 -7.52 -3.55
CA LEU A 240 -10.37 -7.17 -2.20
C LEU A 240 -11.24 -5.91 -2.18
N ALA A 241 -11.01 -4.97 -3.11
CA ALA A 241 -11.82 -3.77 -3.29
C ALA A 241 -13.20 -4.07 -3.90
N SER A 242 -13.34 -5.21 -4.59
CA SER A 242 -14.56 -5.59 -5.30
C SER A 242 -15.64 -6.20 -4.37
N PRO A 243 -16.91 -6.25 -4.82
CA PRO A 243 -17.93 -7.07 -4.16
C PRO A 243 -17.56 -8.56 -4.08
N LEU A 244 -16.78 -9.07 -5.04
CA LEU A 244 -16.35 -10.47 -5.08
C LEU A 244 -15.39 -10.83 -3.94
N GLY A 245 -14.66 -9.83 -3.42
CA GLY A 245 -13.76 -9.97 -2.26
C GLY A 245 -14.45 -9.84 -0.90
N ALA A 246 -15.78 -9.67 -0.84
CA ALA A 246 -16.51 -9.33 0.38
C ALA A 246 -16.42 -10.40 1.50
N ALA A 247 -16.13 -11.65 1.17
CA ALA A 247 -15.90 -12.71 2.15
C ALA A 247 -14.59 -12.53 2.95
N SER A 248 -13.66 -11.72 2.44
CA SER A 248 -12.41 -11.37 3.12
C SER A 248 -12.64 -10.10 3.93
N ASN A 249 -12.73 -10.22 5.26
CA ASN A 249 -12.88 -9.09 6.17
C ASN A 249 -12.05 -9.33 7.44
N GLY A 250 -11.22 -8.35 7.80
CA GLY A 250 -10.24 -8.46 8.87
C GLY A 250 -9.04 -9.36 8.54
N ALA A 251 -8.83 -9.64 7.25
CA ALA A 251 -7.76 -10.51 6.79
C ALA A 251 -6.43 -9.75 6.61
N ALA A 252 -5.33 -10.45 6.86
CA ALA A 252 -3.98 -10.08 6.49
C ALA A 252 -3.58 -10.92 5.26
N VAL A 253 -3.83 -10.40 4.06
CA VAL A 253 -3.69 -11.14 2.81
C VAL A 253 -2.23 -11.07 2.34
N ARG A 254 -1.60 -12.22 2.27
CA ARG A 254 -0.19 -12.36 1.90
C ARG A 254 -0.03 -12.34 0.40
N VAL A 255 0.78 -11.39 -0.11
CA VAL A 255 1.22 -11.28 -1.50
C VAL A 255 2.74 -11.09 -1.48
N GLU A 256 3.45 -12.09 -0.92
CA GLU A 256 4.84 -11.97 -0.49
C GLU A 256 5.74 -13.09 -1.02
N GLY A 257 5.23 -13.87 -1.97
CA GLY A 257 6.02 -14.89 -2.67
C GLY A 257 6.49 -16.06 -1.80
N GLY A 258 5.81 -16.34 -0.70
CA GLY A 258 6.18 -17.42 0.23
C GLY A 258 7.39 -17.10 1.10
N THR A 259 7.72 -15.81 1.28
CA THR A 259 8.84 -15.37 2.12
C THR A 259 8.62 -15.68 3.60
N TYR A 260 7.39 -15.47 4.09
CA TYR A 260 7.03 -15.76 5.47
C TYR A 260 6.59 -17.22 5.65
N ARG A 261 7.39 -17.98 6.42
CA ARG A 261 7.18 -19.41 6.67
C ARG A 261 6.08 -19.64 7.73
N SER A 262 4.83 -19.50 7.34
CA SER A 262 3.68 -19.82 8.17
C SER A 262 2.58 -20.45 7.32
N ILE A 263 1.76 -21.28 7.94
CA ILE A 263 0.56 -21.85 7.32
C ILE A 263 -0.66 -20.90 7.49
N LEU A 264 -0.53 -19.86 8.32
CA LEU A 264 -1.55 -18.84 8.60
C LEU A 264 -1.02 -17.47 8.25
#